data_0394e9917db430dd1d793c0a9c858368
#
_entry.id   0394e9917db430dd1d793c0a9c858368
#
_cell.length_a   1.000
_cell.length_b   1.000
_cell.length_c   1.000
_cell.angle_alpha   90.00
_cell.angle_beta   90.00
_cell.angle_gamma   90.00
#
_symmetry.space_group_name_H-M   'P 1'
#
loop_
_entity.id
_entity.type
_entity.pdbx_description
1 polymer ?
#
loop_
_entity_poly.entity_id
_entity_poly.type
_entity_poly.pdbx_seq_one_letter_code
_entity_poly.pdbx_strand_id
1 'polypeptide(L)'
;GAVLHATFDQQDQRRLGGLLAFLPFTYTAILIGSLSLMAIPFMTGFYSKDLILELAYSQYLFKGTIAYWFGSISAGLTAFYSFRLVAMTFLTYPNSPKKIYESTHDAAIFAMIPMTTLAILAIFFGYVAKDLFVGMGTDFAGTSLFIHPNHISLIEAEVIPTGYKLLPSIITFASATGAYFAYHYAPKMLTSFADTNLGYNLYKFFNGKYYIEVLYNTYLIPGALGLGYVVSKQLDRGLIEQIFGYGLTS
;
A
#
# COMPACT_ATOMS: atom_id res chain seq x y z
N GLY A 1 13.30 2.92 -4.20
CA GLY A 1 14.39 2.99 -5.20
C GLY A 1 15.66 3.58 -4.60
N ALA A 2 15.66 4.84 -4.14
CA ALA A 2 16.84 5.53 -3.63
C ALA A 2 17.52 4.78 -2.45
N VAL A 3 16.73 4.32 -1.47
CA VAL A 3 17.28 3.54 -0.34
C VAL A 3 17.94 2.24 -0.82
N LEU A 4 17.29 1.50 -1.70
CA LEU A 4 17.82 0.24 -2.23
C LEU A 4 19.14 0.46 -2.97
N HIS A 5 19.17 1.48 -3.83
CA HIS A 5 20.39 1.83 -4.55
C HIS A 5 21.55 2.21 -3.60
N ALA A 6 21.25 2.99 -2.56
CA ALA A 6 22.23 3.39 -1.56
C ALA A 6 22.72 2.23 -0.66
N THR A 7 21.93 1.16 -0.52
CA THR A 7 22.23 0.01 0.36
C THR A 7 22.56 -1.27 -0.39
N PHE A 8 23.07 -1.20 -1.62
CA PHE A 8 23.43 -2.35 -2.47
C PHE A 8 22.28 -3.35 -2.64
N ASP A 9 21.11 -2.85 -2.98
CA ASP A 9 19.86 -3.63 -3.20
C ASP A 9 19.40 -4.48 -2.01
N GLN A 10 19.77 -4.08 -0.78
CA GLN A 10 19.27 -4.74 0.43
C GLN A 10 17.78 -4.48 0.61
N GLN A 11 16.95 -5.49 0.36
CA GLN A 11 15.48 -5.40 0.45
C GLN A 11 14.93 -5.76 1.83
N ASP A 12 15.69 -6.49 2.64
CA ASP A 12 15.22 -6.88 3.97
C ASP A 12 15.35 -5.73 4.96
N GLN A 13 14.20 -5.15 5.35
CA GLN A 13 14.14 -4.06 6.32
C GLN A 13 14.78 -4.40 7.67
N ARG A 14 14.82 -5.67 8.07
CA ARG A 14 15.43 -6.13 9.32
C ARG A 14 16.95 -5.97 9.33
N ARG A 15 17.55 -5.86 8.16
CA ARG A 15 18.99 -5.64 7.97
C ARG A 15 19.35 -4.18 7.72
N LEU A 16 18.36 -3.28 7.75
CA LEU A 16 18.54 -1.83 7.65
C LEU A 16 18.53 -1.21 9.04
N GLY A 17 18.40 0.09 9.13
CA GLY A 17 18.32 0.86 10.38
C GLY A 17 19.35 1.98 10.41
N GLY A 18 19.06 3.04 11.16
CA GLY A 18 19.99 4.16 11.36
C GLY A 18 20.32 4.98 10.12
N LEU A 19 19.55 4.84 9.02
CA LEU A 19 19.84 5.53 7.76
C LEU A 19 19.48 7.02 7.76
N LEU A 20 18.82 7.53 8.78
CA LEU A 20 18.42 8.93 8.88
C LEU A 20 19.59 9.91 8.67
N ALA A 21 20.72 9.64 9.31
CA ALA A 21 21.90 10.50 9.24
C ALA A 21 22.59 10.48 7.86
N PHE A 22 22.41 9.40 7.10
CA PHE A 22 23.07 9.19 5.81
C PHE A 22 22.19 9.58 4.62
N LEU A 23 20.87 9.50 4.78
CA LEU A 23 19.87 9.73 3.73
C LEU A 23 18.79 10.72 4.20
N PRO A 24 19.14 11.95 4.62
CA PRO A 24 18.17 12.88 5.21
C PRO A 24 17.10 13.35 4.23
N PHE A 25 17.45 13.58 2.97
CA PHE A 25 16.50 13.99 1.94
C PHE A 25 15.52 12.83 1.60
N THR A 26 16.05 11.64 1.36
CA THR A 26 15.26 10.45 1.07
C THR A 26 14.34 10.11 2.25
N TYR A 27 14.81 10.24 3.50
CA TYR A 27 13.98 10.10 4.69
C TYR A 27 12.79 11.06 4.69
N THR A 28 13.06 12.35 4.44
CA THR A 28 12.01 13.38 4.43
C THR A 28 10.96 13.08 3.37
N ALA A 29 11.37 12.71 2.16
CA ALA A 29 10.47 12.35 1.07
C ALA A 29 9.60 11.12 1.41
N ILE A 30 10.19 10.07 1.99
CA ILE A 30 9.46 8.88 2.42
C ILE A 30 8.52 9.20 3.58
N LEU A 31 8.94 10.02 4.52
CA LEU A 31 8.09 10.43 5.64
C LEU A 31 6.86 11.20 5.15
N ILE A 32 7.03 12.20 4.28
CA ILE A 32 5.93 12.96 3.68
C ILE A 32 4.97 12.02 2.92
N GLY A 33 5.51 11.15 2.07
CA GLY A 33 4.71 10.17 1.34
C GLY A 33 3.94 9.22 2.26
N SER A 34 4.56 8.76 3.35
CA SER A 34 3.93 7.90 4.35
C SER A 34 2.82 8.63 5.11
N LEU A 35 3.03 9.89 5.51
CA LEU A 35 2.02 10.71 6.17
C LEU A 35 0.81 10.96 5.25
N SER A 36 1.06 11.25 3.98
CA SER A 36 -0.02 11.42 2.99
C SER A 36 -0.78 10.11 2.74
N LEU A 37 -0.08 8.98 2.62
CA LEU A 37 -0.69 7.65 2.45
C LEU A 37 -1.58 7.24 3.63
N MET A 38 -1.17 7.60 4.84
CA MET A 38 -1.95 7.35 6.05
C MET A 38 -3.17 8.24 6.18
N ALA A 39 -3.31 9.24 5.33
CA ALA A 39 -4.36 10.26 5.41
C ALA A 39 -4.27 11.10 6.72
N ILE A 40 -3.06 11.55 7.07
CA ILE A 40 -2.89 12.49 8.16
C ILE A 40 -3.57 13.82 7.78
N PRO A 41 -4.30 14.48 8.71
CA PRO A 41 -4.95 15.75 8.44
C PRO A 41 -4.03 16.76 7.75
N PHE A 42 -4.56 17.50 6.81
CA PHE A 42 -3.90 18.50 5.96
C PHE A 42 -3.00 17.94 4.84
N MET A 43 -2.77 16.63 4.77
CA MET A 43 -2.10 16.00 3.63
C MET A 43 -3.10 15.65 2.52
N THR A 44 -2.62 15.52 1.28
CA THR A 44 -3.47 15.21 0.11
C THR A 44 -4.30 13.94 0.30
N GLY A 45 -3.74 12.90 0.90
CA GLY A 45 -4.43 11.64 1.16
C GLY A 45 -5.63 11.76 2.12
N PHE A 46 -5.63 12.75 3.01
CA PHE A 46 -6.75 13.01 3.91
C PHE A 46 -8.02 13.39 3.14
N TYR A 47 -7.91 14.33 2.20
CA TYR A 47 -9.05 14.82 1.43
C TYR A 47 -9.68 13.78 0.49
N SER A 48 -8.94 12.74 0.12
CA SER A 48 -9.46 11.66 -0.72
C SER A 48 -9.96 10.48 0.11
N LYS A 49 -9.12 9.93 0.99
CA LYS A 49 -9.39 8.68 1.73
C LYS A 49 -10.51 8.85 2.75
N ASP A 50 -10.48 9.92 3.54
CA ASP A 50 -11.48 10.13 4.58
C ASP A 50 -12.84 10.43 3.95
N LEU A 51 -12.90 11.19 2.86
CA LEU A 51 -14.12 11.41 2.12
C LEU A 51 -14.74 10.11 1.59
N ILE A 52 -13.94 9.17 1.09
CA ILE A 52 -14.45 7.86 0.64
C ILE A 52 -15.09 7.10 1.81
N LEU A 53 -14.50 7.14 2.99
CA LEU A 53 -15.04 6.49 4.19
C LEU A 53 -16.32 7.18 4.67
N GLU A 54 -16.35 8.50 4.65
CA GLU A 54 -17.54 9.29 4.98
C GLU A 54 -18.69 8.97 4.01
N LEU A 55 -18.43 8.93 2.71
CA LEU A 55 -19.42 8.56 1.70
C LEU A 55 -19.93 7.13 1.87
N ALA A 56 -19.06 6.18 2.25
CA ALA A 56 -19.47 4.82 2.54
C ALA A 56 -20.42 4.76 3.74
N TYR A 57 -20.13 5.50 4.79
CA TYR A 57 -20.98 5.57 5.98
C TYR A 57 -22.31 6.27 5.72
N SER A 58 -22.31 7.36 4.95
CA SER A 58 -23.50 8.17 4.63
C SER A 58 -24.61 7.41 3.89
N GLN A 59 -24.25 6.26 3.29
CA GLN A 59 -25.26 5.40 2.64
C GLN A 59 -26.27 4.80 3.61
N TYR A 60 -26.01 4.77 4.92
CA TYR A 60 -26.85 4.17 5.98
C TYR A 60 -27.36 2.77 5.67
N LEU A 61 -26.80 2.10 4.65
CA LEU A 61 -27.09 0.73 4.27
C LEU A 61 -26.10 -0.21 4.93
N PHE A 62 -26.51 -1.46 5.16
CA PHE A 62 -25.64 -2.51 5.72
C PHE A 62 -24.33 -2.65 4.94
N LYS A 63 -24.37 -2.58 3.61
CA LYS A 63 -23.19 -2.63 2.74
C LYS A 63 -22.25 -1.44 2.96
N GLY A 64 -22.80 -0.24 3.10
CA GLY A 64 -22.03 0.98 3.35
C GLY A 64 -21.36 0.96 4.73
N THR A 65 -22.08 0.51 5.75
CA THR A 65 -21.52 0.35 7.10
C THR A 65 -20.39 -0.67 7.15
N ILE A 66 -20.51 -1.81 6.47
CA ILE A 66 -19.44 -2.79 6.35
C ILE A 66 -18.23 -2.18 5.64
N ALA A 67 -18.44 -1.49 4.51
CA ALA A 67 -17.37 -0.85 3.76
C ALA A 67 -16.62 0.19 4.61
N TYR A 68 -17.34 0.99 5.40
CA TYR A 68 -16.75 1.94 6.33
C TYR A 68 -15.84 1.26 7.37
N TRP A 69 -16.32 0.18 8.02
CA TRP A 69 -15.54 -0.52 9.05
C TRP A 69 -14.31 -1.22 8.47
N PHE A 70 -14.44 -1.91 7.35
CA PHE A 70 -13.29 -2.51 6.66
C PHE A 70 -12.29 -1.46 6.21
N GLY A 71 -12.77 -0.34 5.68
CA GLY A 71 -11.92 0.77 5.30
C GLY A 71 -11.20 1.41 6.49
N SER A 72 -11.85 1.58 7.63
CA SER A 72 -11.26 2.13 8.85
C SER A 72 -10.20 1.20 9.44
N ILE A 73 -10.46 -0.11 9.49
CA ILE A 73 -9.47 -1.12 9.91
C ILE A 73 -8.27 -1.11 8.95
N SER A 74 -8.54 -1.09 7.64
CA SER A 74 -7.49 -1.01 6.62
C SER A 74 -6.65 0.27 6.75
N ALA A 75 -7.27 1.39 7.14
CA ALA A 75 -6.55 2.64 7.41
C ALA A 75 -5.55 2.48 8.57
N GLY A 76 -5.96 1.81 9.65
CA GLY A 76 -5.07 1.49 10.77
C GLY A 76 -3.91 0.58 10.37
N LEU A 77 -4.19 -0.49 9.61
CA LEU A 77 -3.14 -1.38 9.10
C LEU A 77 -2.17 -0.65 8.16
N THR A 78 -2.69 0.26 7.33
CA THR A 78 -1.87 1.11 6.46
C THR A 78 -0.91 2.00 7.26
N ALA A 79 -1.39 2.62 8.32
CA ALA A 79 -0.57 3.42 9.20
C ALA A 79 0.51 2.57 9.90
N PHE A 80 0.14 1.39 10.37
CA PHE A 80 1.06 0.48 11.03
C PHE A 80 2.22 0.07 10.12
N TYR A 81 1.95 -0.41 8.90
CA TYR A 81 3.03 -0.85 8.01
C TYR A 81 3.87 0.32 7.48
N SER A 82 3.28 1.49 7.28
CA SER A 82 4.01 2.68 6.83
C SER A 82 5.00 3.16 7.89
N PHE A 83 4.57 3.25 9.15
CA PHE A 83 5.47 3.60 10.24
C PHE A 83 6.49 2.49 10.58
N ARG A 84 6.12 1.22 10.43
CA ARG A 84 7.07 0.12 10.48
C ARG A 84 8.20 0.33 9.48
N LEU A 85 7.87 0.66 8.22
CA LEU A 85 8.86 0.91 7.17
C LEU A 85 9.79 2.07 7.57
N VAL A 86 9.23 3.20 7.99
CA VAL A 86 10.01 4.37 8.39
C VAL A 86 10.88 4.06 9.61
N ALA A 87 10.33 3.44 10.63
CA ALA A 87 11.05 3.10 11.87
C ALA A 87 12.20 2.14 11.57
N MET A 88 11.95 1.00 10.94
CA MET A 88 12.96 -0.03 10.70
C MET A 88 14.06 0.40 9.73
N THR A 89 13.75 1.29 8.79
CA THR A 89 14.75 1.74 7.80
C THR A 89 15.61 2.89 8.34
N PHE A 90 15.00 3.84 9.04
CA PHE A 90 15.68 5.11 9.36
C PHE A 90 15.93 5.33 10.84
N LEU A 91 15.01 4.91 11.74
CA LEU A 91 14.99 5.35 13.14
C LEU A 91 15.52 4.30 14.14
N THR A 92 15.55 3.02 13.76
CA THR A 92 16.11 1.97 14.62
C THR A 92 17.65 1.99 14.59
N TYR A 93 18.27 1.21 15.46
CA TYR A 93 19.71 1.06 15.48
C TYR A 93 20.24 0.48 14.17
N PRO A 94 21.47 0.88 13.73
CA PRO A 94 22.11 0.34 12.54
C PRO A 94 22.27 -1.19 12.64
N ASN A 95 21.77 -1.92 11.65
CA ASN A 95 21.82 -3.39 11.61
C ASN A 95 22.46 -3.94 10.33
N SER A 96 23.06 -3.07 9.53
CA SER A 96 23.85 -3.45 8.34
C SER A 96 25.35 -3.47 8.65
N PRO A 97 26.15 -4.15 7.85
CA PRO A 97 27.62 -4.07 7.91
C PRO A 97 28.11 -2.61 7.75
N LYS A 98 29.16 -2.25 8.50
CA LYS A 98 29.74 -0.89 8.52
C LYS A 98 30.06 -0.36 7.11
N LYS A 99 30.57 -1.24 6.23
CA LYS A 99 30.91 -0.92 4.84
C LYS A 99 29.74 -0.32 4.06
N ILE A 100 28.48 -0.76 4.33
CA ILE A 100 27.29 -0.22 3.67
C ILE A 100 27.08 1.24 4.06
N TYR A 101 27.19 1.55 5.36
CA TYR A 101 27.01 2.92 5.85
C TYR A 101 28.10 3.88 5.34
N GLU A 102 29.35 3.41 5.23
CA GLU A 102 30.46 4.21 4.73
C GLU A 102 30.31 4.60 3.25
N SER A 103 29.63 3.77 2.46
CA SER A 103 29.40 4.03 1.03
C SER A 103 28.02 4.63 0.74
N THR A 104 27.15 4.71 1.76
CA THR A 104 25.79 5.24 1.60
C THR A 104 25.82 6.76 1.35
N HIS A 105 25.19 7.19 0.28
CA HIS A 105 24.97 8.59 -0.06
C HIS A 105 23.53 8.81 -0.51
N ASP A 106 23.04 10.03 -0.35
CA ASP A 106 21.66 10.36 -0.74
C ASP A 106 21.48 10.32 -2.27
N ALA A 107 20.25 10.38 -2.71
CA ALA A 107 19.89 10.24 -4.11
C ALA A 107 20.56 11.29 -4.99
N ALA A 108 20.90 10.94 -6.24
CA ALA A 108 21.40 11.89 -7.21
C ALA A 108 20.36 12.98 -7.49
N ILE A 109 20.83 14.19 -7.87
CA ILE A 109 19.96 15.36 -8.06
C ILE A 109 18.82 15.13 -9.06
N PHE A 110 19.05 14.34 -10.10
CA PHE A 110 18.02 13.96 -11.07
C PHE A 110 16.91 13.09 -10.48
N ALA A 111 17.17 12.34 -9.40
CA ALA A 111 16.17 11.59 -8.66
C ALA A 111 15.50 12.46 -7.58
N MET A 112 16.23 13.45 -7.03
CA MET A 112 15.66 14.36 -6.04
C MET A 112 14.58 15.27 -6.60
N ILE A 113 14.70 15.73 -7.86
CA ILE A 113 13.73 16.64 -8.51
C ILE A 113 12.33 16.03 -8.51
N PRO A 114 12.07 14.84 -9.10
CA PRO A 114 10.74 14.25 -9.09
C PRO A 114 10.25 13.91 -7.68
N MET A 115 11.13 13.48 -6.77
CA MET A 115 10.74 13.20 -5.39
C MET A 115 10.28 14.48 -4.66
N THR A 116 10.97 15.61 -4.87
CA THR A 116 10.56 16.91 -4.31
C THR A 116 9.22 17.34 -4.87
N THR A 117 9.03 17.25 -6.18
CA THR A 117 7.77 17.61 -6.84
C THR A 117 6.61 16.79 -6.27
N LEU A 118 6.78 15.48 -6.16
CA LEU A 118 5.75 14.60 -5.57
C LEU A 118 5.50 14.90 -4.09
N ALA A 119 6.54 15.23 -3.32
CA ALA A 119 6.39 15.60 -1.91
C ALA A 119 5.60 16.90 -1.75
N ILE A 120 5.85 17.92 -2.55
CA ILE A 120 5.10 19.17 -2.55
C ILE A 120 3.62 18.91 -2.90
N LEU A 121 3.36 18.12 -3.94
CA LEU A 121 1.99 17.75 -4.32
C LEU A 121 1.30 16.91 -3.23
N ALA A 122 2.02 16.03 -2.56
CA ALA A 122 1.48 15.23 -1.44
C ALA A 122 1.07 16.08 -0.23
N ILE A 123 1.66 17.25 -0.06
CA ILE A 123 1.29 18.18 1.02
C ILE A 123 0.13 19.09 0.58
N PHE A 124 0.25 19.76 -0.56
CA PHE A 124 -0.61 20.90 -0.88
C PHE A 124 -1.73 20.60 -1.87
N PHE A 125 -1.53 19.67 -2.80
CA PHE A 125 -2.44 19.46 -3.92
C PHE A 125 -3.87 19.09 -3.47
N GLY A 126 -4.00 18.25 -2.47
CA GLY A 126 -5.31 17.84 -1.97
C GLY A 126 -6.13 19.00 -1.42
N TYR A 127 -5.48 19.91 -0.70
CA TYR A 127 -6.15 21.12 -0.19
C TYR A 127 -6.61 22.05 -1.32
N VAL A 128 -5.73 22.29 -2.29
CA VAL A 128 -6.04 23.20 -3.42
C VAL A 128 -7.09 22.62 -4.38
N ALA A 129 -7.01 21.31 -4.63
CA ALA A 129 -7.79 20.66 -5.68
C ALA A 129 -9.09 20.00 -5.18
N LYS A 130 -9.29 19.84 -3.85
CA LYS A 130 -10.47 19.13 -3.32
C LYS A 130 -11.79 19.72 -3.83
N ASP A 131 -11.94 21.04 -3.81
CA ASP A 131 -13.18 21.70 -4.20
C ASP A 131 -13.42 21.63 -5.71
N LEU A 132 -12.35 21.57 -6.52
CA LEU A 132 -12.44 21.39 -7.95
C LEU A 132 -12.96 20.00 -8.32
N PHE A 133 -12.45 18.94 -7.67
CA PHE A 133 -12.78 17.55 -8.04
C PHE A 133 -14.02 17.01 -7.31
N VAL A 134 -14.21 17.38 -6.05
CA VAL A 134 -15.19 16.74 -5.14
C VAL A 134 -16.04 17.78 -4.39
N GLY A 135 -15.87 19.06 -4.67
CA GLY A 135 -16.68 20.12 -4.07
C GLY A 135 -18.15 20.00 -4.45
N MET A 136 -19.04 20.44 -3.53
CA MET A 136 -20.46 20.47 -3.81
C MET A 136 -20.76 21.41 -4.98
N GLY A 137 -21.44 20.89 -6.02
CA GLY A 137 -21.80 21.66 -7.20
C GLY A 137 -20.65 21.86 -8.20
N THR A 138 -19.54 21.14 -8.07
CA THR A 138 -18.47 21.16 -9.08
C THR A 138 -18.97 20.60 -10.42
N ASP A 139 -18.66 21.30 -11.50
CA ASP A 139 -18.95 20.88 -12.87
C ASP A 139 -17.72 20.31 -13.60
N PHE A 140 -16.65 20.03 -12.84
CA PHE A 140 -15.38 19.55 -13.41
C PHE A 140 -15.54 18.27 -14.25
N ALA A 141 -16.36 17.33 -13.80
CA ALA A 141 -16.62 16.10 -14.53
C ALA A 141 -17.65 16.28 -15.67
N GLY A 142 -18.44 17.36 -15.66
CA GLY A 142 -19.47 17.64 -16.65
C GLY A 142 -20.40 16.45 -16.89
N THR A 143 -20.55 16.09 -18.15
CA THR A 143 -21.36 14.92 -18.57
C THR A 143 -20.63 13.57 -18.46
N SER A 144 -19.37 13.56 -18.07
CA SER A 144 -18.58 12.31 -17.95
C SER A 144 -19.02 11.43 -16.80
N LEU A 145 -19.57 12.02 -15.74
CA LEU A 145 -20.09 11.32 -14.58
C LEU A 145 -21.59 11.59 -14.45
N PHE A 146 -22.40 10.56 -14.64
CA PHE A 146 -23.82 10.66 -14.38
C PHE A 146 -24.07 10.47 -12.88
N ILE A 147 -24.58 11.52 -12.24
CA ILE A 147 -25.05 11.48 -10.84
C ILE A 147 -26.57 11.51 -10.87
N HIS A 148 -27.20 10.46 -10.35
CA HIS A 148 -28.67 10.41 -10.26
C HIS A 148 -29.18 11.55 -9.37
N PRO A 149 -30.23 12.29 -9.76
CA PRO A 149 -30.74 13.46 -9.02
C PRO A 149 -31.06 13.18 -7.54
N ASN A 150 -31.47 11.94 -7.22
CA ASN A 150 -31.79 11.54 -5.84
C ASN A 150 -30.56 11.09 -5.04
N HIS A 151 -29.34 11.17 -5.61
CA HIS A 151 -28.10 10.73 -4.95
C HIS A 151 -27.46 11.93 -4.25
N ILE A 152 -27.88 12.17 -3.00
CA ILE A 152 -27.42 13.28 -2.16
C ILE A 152 -26.28 12.90 -1.20
N SER A 153 -25.58 11.79 -1.47
CA SER A 153 -24.56 11.20 -0.58
C SER A 153 -23.44 12.18 -0.19
N LEU A 154 -23.05 13.12 -1.07
CA LEU A 154 -22.06 14.15 -0.74
C LEU A 154 -22.55 15.10 0.35
N ILE A 155 -23.83 15.48 0.32
CA ILE A 155 -24.45 16.35 1.32
C ILE A 155 -24.61 15.58 2.63
N GLU A 156 -25.07 14.33 2.55
CA GLU A 156 -25.22 13.46 3.73
C GLU A 156 -23.88 13.18 4.41
N ALA A 157 -22.79 13.07 3.67
CA ALA A 157 -21.44 12.90 4.20
C ALA A 157 -20.99 14.09 5.08
N GLU A 158 -21.45 15.30 4.79
CA GLU A 158 -21.13 16.47 5.63
C GLU A 158 -21.87 16.47 6.97
N VAL A 159 -23.02 15.85 7.05
CA VAL A 159 -23.90 15.83 8.23
C VAL A 159 -23.62 14.62 9.16
N ILE A 160 -22.69 13.75 8.79
CA ILE A 160 -22.30 12.58 9.59
C ILE A 160 -21.83 13.01 10.99
N PRO A 161 -22.21 12.28 12.07
CA PRO A 161 -21.73 12.57 13.41
C PRO A 161 -20.20 12.63 13.49
N THR A 162 -19.68 13.67 14.14
CA THR A 162 -18.21 13.95 14.24
C THR A 162 -17.39 12.78 14.76
N GLY A 163 -17.98 11.92 15.60
CA GLY A 163 -17.32 10.71 16.08
C GLY A 163 -16.92 9.76 14.96
N TYR A 164 -17.80 9.54 13.97
CA TYR A 164 -17.52 8.69 12.82
C TYR A 164 -16.55 9.35 11.84
N LYS A 165 -16.56 10.66 11.70
CA LYS A 165 -15.56 11.39 10.89
C LYS A 165 -14.15 11.28 11.47
N LEU A 166 -14.01 11.39 12.78
CA LEU A 166 -12.72 11.37 13.45
C LEU A 166 -12.16 9.96 13.71
N LEU A 167 -13.02 8.94 13.73
CA LEU A 167 -12.64 7.58 14.08
C LEU A 167 -11.53 6.99 13.20
N PRO A 168 -11.58 7.09 11.85
CA PRO A 168 -10.48 6.62 11.00
C PRO A 168 -9.16 7.32 11.32
N SER A 169 -9.17 8.62 11.54
CA SER A 169 -7.99 9.42 11.90
C SER A 169 -7.43 9.01 13.27
N ILE A 170 -8.28 8.77 14.27
CA ILE A 170 -7.86 8.28 15.59
C ILE A 170 -7.20 6.90 15.48
N ILE A 171 -7.81 5.96 14.74
CA ILE A 171 -7.25 4.63 14.49
C ILE A 171 -5.89 4.74 13.79
N THR A 172 -5.77 5.62 12.81
CA THR A 172 -4.52 5.86 12.07
C THR A 172 -3.41 6.35 13.01
N PHE A 173 -3.67 7.36 13.83
CA PHE A 173 -2.69 7.87 14.80
C PHE A 173 -2.31 6.83 15.84
N ALA A 174 -3.28 6.13 16.41
CA ALA A 174 -3.02 5.07 17.40
C ALA A 174 -2.17 3.93 16.78
N SER A 175 -2.45 3.53 15.55
CA SER A 175 -1.69 2.48 14.85
C SER A 175 -0.27 2.94 14.50
N ALA A 176 -0.09 4.17 14.05
CA ALA A 176 1.21 4.74 13.73
C ALA A 176 2.11 4.85 14.97
N THR A 177 1.57 5.40 16.06
CA THR A 177 2.29 5.51 17.34
C THR A 177 2.58 4.13 17.93
N GLY A 178 1.63 3.19 17.84
CA GLY A 178 1.81 1.80 18.26
C GLY A 178 2.92 1.10 17.47
N ALA A 179 2.99 1.28 16.15
CA ALA A 179 4.07 0.75 15.33
C ALA A 179 5.42 1.35 15.72
N TYR A 180 5.51 2.67 15.87
CA TYR A 180 6.74 3.33 16.26
C TYR A 180 7.23 2.82 17.63
N PHE A 181 6.34 2.75 18.61
CA PHE A 181 6.67 2.22 19.93
C PHE A 181 7.14 0.77 19.88
N ALA A 182 6.43 -0.09 19.17
CA ALA A 182 6.72 -1.51 19.07
C ALA A 182 8.10 -1.80 18.45
N TYR A 183 8.43 -1.08 17.36
CA TYR A 183 9.69 -1.34 16.64
C TYR A 183 10.90 -0.58 17.19
N HIS A 184 10.70 0.56 17.83
CA HIS A 184 11.79 1.38 18.36
C HIS A 184 12.09 1.07 19.84
N TYR A 185 11.05 1.04 20.70
CA TYR A 185 11.23 0.89 22.15
C TYR A 185 11.03 -0.54 22.67
N ALA A 186 10.14 -1.31 22.04
CA ALA A 186 9.76 -2.63 22.54
C ALA A 186 9.90 -3.76 21.50
N PRO A 187 11.04 -3.90 20.79
CA PRO A 187 11.19 -4.95 19.77
C PRO A 187 11.09 -6.36 20.38
N LYS A 188 11.50 -6.55 21.64
CA LYS A 188 11.37 -7.81 22.35
C LYS A 188 9.92 -8.28 22.56
N MET A 189 8.98 -7.33 22.67
CA MET A 189 7.56 -7.66 22.80
C MET A 189 7.04 -8.36 21.52
N LEU A 190 7.48 -7.92 20.33
CA LEU A 190 7.11 -8.53 19.06
C LEU A 190 7.68 -9.96 18.93
N THR A 191 8.94 -10.16 19.30
CA THR A 191 9.57 -11.49 19.26
C THR A 191 8.91 -12.44 20.26
N SER A 192 8.67 -12.01 21.51
CA SER A 192 7.95 -12.80 22.50
C SER A 192 6.54 -13.20 22.05
N PHE A 193 5.82 -12.30 21.37
CA PHE A 193 4.51 -12.65 20.81
C PHE A 193 4.66 -13.69 19.69
N ALA A 194 5.64 -13.53 18.81
CA ALA A 194 5.89 -14.49 17.72
C ALA A 194 6.27 -15.90 18.23
N ASP A 195 6.86 -16.01 19.41
CA ASP A 195 7.23 -17.28 20.04
C ASP A 195 6.04 -18.01 20.69
N THR A 196 4.89 -17.35 20.86
CA THR A 196 3.66 -18.01 21.32
C THR A 196 3.07 -18.91 20.22
N ASN A 197 2.36 -19.97 20.59
CA ASN A 197 1.72 -20.89 19.61
C ASN A 197 0.81 -20.14 18.62
N LEU A 198 0.04 -19.17 19.09
CA LEU A 198 -0.83 -18.36 18.25
C LEU A 198 -0.01 -17.44 17.36
N GLY A 199 0.97 -16.73 17.92
CA GLY A 199 1.84 -15.83 17.19
C GLY A 199 2.64 -16.55 16.11
N TYR A 200 3.19 -17.72 16.43
CA TYR A 200 3.92 -18.56 15.46
C TYR A 200 3.05 -19.02 14.29
N ASN A 201 1.82 -19.48 14.55
CA ASN A 201 0.91 -19.91 13.49
C ASN A 201 0.47 -18.74 12.61
N LEU A 202 0.16 -17.57 13.20
CA LEU A 202 -0.13 -16.35 12.45
C LEU A 202 1.08 -15.90 11.63
N TYR A 203 2.26 -15.87 12.22
CA TYR A 203 3.50 -15.53 11.52
C TYR A 203 3.73 -16.45 10.33
N LYS A 204 3.61 -17.76 10.51
CA LYS A 204 3.77 -18.76 9.44
C LYS A 204 2.75 -18.55 8.31
N PHE A 205 1.50 -18.27 8.66
CA PHE A 205 0.42 -18.04 7.69
C PHE A 205 0.65 -16.78 6.86
N PHE A 206 0.93 -15.64 7.52
CA PHE A 206 1.17 -14.37 6.83
C PHE A 206 2.51 -14.35 6.07
N ASN A 207 3.58 -14.90 6.65
CA ASN A 207 4.87 -15.02 5.97
C ASN A 207 4.81 -15.97 4.76
N GLY A 208 3.96 -16.99 4.83
CA GLY A 208 3.63 -17.87 3.71
C GLY A 208 2.70 -17.22 2.68
N LYS A 209 2.39 -15.92 2.79
CA LYS A 209 1.51 -15.17 1.88
C LYS A 209 0.17 -15.86 1.68
N TYR A 210 -0.47 -16.25 2.77
CA TYR A 210 -1.73 -17.01 2.80
C TYR A 210 -1.65 -18.35 2.05
N TYR A 211 -0.46 -18.86 1.77
CA TYR A 211 -0.19 -20.03 0.93
C TYR A 211 -0.74 -19.94 -0.51
N ILE A 212 -1.09 -18.75 -0.97
CA ILE A 212 -1.59 -18.52 -2.33
C ILE A 212 -0.51 -18.88 -3.35
N GLU A 213 0.76 -18.51 -3.11
CA GLU A 213 1.87 -18.89 -4.01
C GLU A 213 2.04 -20.41 -4.10
N VAL A 214 1.83 -21.14 -3.02
CA VAL A 214 1.86 -22.61 -3.02
C VAL A 214 0.74 -23.17 -3.90
N LEU A 215 -0.47 -22.63 -3.77
CA LEU A 215 -1.61 -23.02 -4.61
C LEU A 215 -1.32 -22.80 -6.10
N TYR A 216 -0.84 -21.61 -6.44
CA TYR A 216 -0.51 -21.27 -7.84
C TYR A 216 0.61 -22.16 -8.39
N ASN A 217 1.73 -22.27 -7.68
CA ASN A 217 2.90 -22.96 -8.16
C ASN A 217 2.73 -24.50 -8.18
N THR A 218 1.90 -25.05 -7.30
CA THR A 218 1.74 -26.51 -7.20
C THR A 218 0.59 -27.03 -8.09
N TYR A 219 -0.49 -26.26 -8.26
CA TYR A 219 -1.68 -26.74 -8.95
C TYR A 219 -1.97 -26.00 -10.25
N LEU A 220 -1.99 -24.65 -10.23
CA LEU A 220 -2.43 -23.89 -11.39
C LEU A 220 -1.37 -23.84 -12.49
N ILE A 221 -0.15 -23.52 -12.17
CA ILE A 221 0.93 -23.40 -13.16
C ILE A 221 1.24 -24.76 -13.80
N PRO A 222 1.48 -25.87 -13.05
CA PRO A 222 1.70 -27.18 -13.66
C PRO A 222 0.49 -27.68 -14.45
N GLY A 223 -0.72 -27.40 -13.99
CA GLY A 223 -1.96 -27.73 -14.71
C GLY A 223 -2.05 -26.98 -16.06
N ALA A 224 -1.80 -25.68 -16.06
CA ALA A 224 -1.80 -24.88 -17.27
C ALA A 224 -0.69 -25.29 -18.25
N LEU A 225 0.52 -25.56 -17.74
CA LEU A 225 1.63 -26.04 -18.57
C LEU A 225 1.35 -27.42 -19.16
N GLY A 226 0.76 -28.33 -18.35
CA GLY A 226 0.32 -29.66 -18.81
C GLY A 226 -0.73 -29.58 -19.92
N LEU A 227 -1.74 -28.73 -19.73
CA LEU A 227 -2.76 -28.49 -20.74
C LEU A 227 -2.14 -27.88 -22.02
N GLY A 228 -1.26 -26.86 -21.85
CA GLY A 228 -0.55 -26.25 -22.99
C GLY A 228 0.30 -27.27 -23.76
N TYR A 229 0.97 -28.18 -23.07
CA TYR A 229 1.72 -29.27 -23.70
C TYR A 229 0.82 -30.21 -24.51
N VAL A 230 -0.30 -30.65 -23.92
CA VAL A 230 -1.27 -31.52 -24.60
C VAL A 230 -1.88 -30.85 -25.83
N VAL A 231 -2.31 -29.59 -25.70
CA VAL A 231 -2.86 -28.82 -26.81
C VAL A 231 -1.82 -28.62 -27.90
N SER A 232 -0.60 -28.23 -27.57
CA SER A 232 0.47 -28.05 -28.56
C SER A 232 0.85 -29.37 -29.26
N LYS A 233 0.93 -30.47 -28.56
CA LYS A 233 1.35 -31.74 -29.15
C LYS A 233 0.22 -32.47 -29.90
N GLN A 234 -0.99 -32.50 -29.35
CA GLN A 234 -2.10 -33.26 -29.92
C GLN A 234 -2.95 -32.45 -30.90
N LEU A 235 -3.22 -31.18 -30.59
CA LEU A 235 -4.05 -30.32 -31.42
C LEU A 235 -3.24 -29.61 -32.50
N ASP A 236 -2.26 -28.81 -32.09
CA ASP A 236 -1.49 -27.99 -33.03
C ASP A 236 -0.64 -28.88 -33.98
N ARG A 237 0.35 -29.56 -33.42
CA ARG A 237 1.30 -30.38 -34.21
C ARG A 237 0.75 -31.74 -34.61
N GLY A 238 -0.22 -32.27 -33.87
CA GLY A 238 -0.83 -33.54 -34.18
C GLY A 238 -1.93 -33.41 -35.25
N LEU A 239 -2.99 -32.68 -34.93
CA LEU A 239 -4.19 -32.64 -35.77
C LEU A 239 -4.12 -31.53 -36.83
N ILE A 240 -3.82 -30.31 -36.43
CA ILE A 240 -3.87 -29.16 -37.32
C ILE A 240 -2.76 -29.21 -38.37
N GLU A 241 -1.50 -29.36 -37.96
CA GLU A 241 -0.38 -29.39 -38.88
C GLU A 241 -0.39 -30.64 -39.80
N GLN A 242 -0.75 -31.82 -39.26
CA GLN A 242 -0.78 -33.05 -40.04
C GLN A 242 -1.96 -33.13 -41.02
N ILE A 243 -3.13 -32.59 -40.69
CA ILE A 243 -4.29 -32.60 -41.57
C ILE A 243 -4.23 -31.44 -42.56
N PHE A 244 -3.99 -30.22 -42.10
CA PHE A 244 -4.08 -29.04 -42.94
C PHE A 244 -2.73 -28.58 -43.56
N GLY A 245 -1.62 -28.67 -42.84
CA GLY A 245 -0.32 -28.25 -43.33
C GLY A 245 0.37 -29.31 -44.18
N TYR A 246 0.80 -30.38 -43.56
CA TYR A 246 1.56 -31.44 -44.23
C TYR A 246 0.70 -32.44 -44.95
N GLY A 247 -0.51 -32.74 -44.47
CA GLY A 247 -1.39 -33.74 -45.08
C GLY A 247 -2.00 -33.33 -46.43
N LEU A 248 -2.10 -32.04 -46.73
CA LEU A 248 -2.55 -31.52 -48.03
C LEU A 248 -1.41 -31.36 -49.04
N THR A 249 -0.15 -31.42 -48.59
CA THR A 249 1.03 -31.26 -49.46
C THR A 249 1.76 -32.56 -49.75
N SER A 250 1.37 -33.65 -49.15
CA SER A 250 1.81 -35.02 -49.40
C SER A 250 0.84 -35.73 -50.35
#